data_e4130cdf48c061ce77bf7ca6ea0b8360
#
_entry.id   e4130cdf48c061ce77bf7ca6ea0b8360
#
_cell.length_a   1.000
_cell.length_b   1.000
_cell.length_c   1.000
_cell.angle_alpha   90.00
_cell.angle_beta   90.00
_cell.angle_gamma   90.00
#
_symmetry.space_group_name_H-M   'P 1'
#
loop_
_entity.id
_entity.type
_entity.pdbx_description
1 polymer ?
#
loop_
_entity_poly.entity_id
_entity_poly.type
_entity_poly.pdbx_seq_one_letter_code
_entity_poly.pdbx_strand_id
1 'polypeptide(L)'
;MEVIKTAIDGVFILEPRIFNDARGYFFESFSGREFEEKVCRTTFVQDNESFSTYGVLRGLHFQKPPFTQSKLVRVIKGAVLDVAVDIRKDSPTFGKHVAVELTGENHRQFFIPRGFAHGFAVLSDEVLFQYKCDHYYAPQSEGGIAWDDPDLGIDWRLPADKVILSDKDKKHLRLKDYQTDFDFNQSLY
;
A
#
# COMPACT_ATOMS: atom_id res chain seq x y z
N MET A 1 11.16 15.61 -5.78
CA MET A 1 10.34 14.73 -4.91
C MET A 1 10.95 14.72 -3.52
N GLU A 2 10.16 14.96 -2.48
CA GLU A 2 10.54 14.77 -1.07
C GLU A 2 10.20 13.35 -0.64
N VAL A 3 11.09 12.72 0.15
CA VAL A 3 10.88 11.37 0.69
C VAL A 3 10.85 11.45 2.20
N ILE A 4 9.71 11.12 2.78
CA ILE A 4 9.44 11.18 4.20
C ILE A 4 9.51 9.77 4.78
N LYS A 5 10.40 9.57 5.76
CA LYS A 5 10.49 8.31 6.50
C LYS A 5 9.27 8.14 7.41
N THR A 6 8.78 6.93 7.52
CA THR A 6 7.71 6.56 8.44
C THR A 6 8.30 5.91 9.71
N ALA A 7 7.42 5.48 10.61
CA ALA A 7 7.81 4.77 11.82
C ALA A 7 8.38 3.35 11.55
N ILE A 8 8.18 2.81 10.34
CA ILE A 8 8.68 1.49 9.93
C ILE A 8 9.69 1.68 8.81
N ASP A 9 10.90 1.17 9.00
CA ASP A 9 11.96 1.30 8.02
C ASP A 9 11.63 0.61 6.70
N GLY A 10 11.96 1.29 5.60
CA GLY A 10 11.63 0.86 4.23
C GLY A 10 10.26 1.31 3.72
N VAL A 11 9.36 1.77 4.60
CA VAL A 11 8.06 2.34 4.23
C VAL A 11 8.17 3.85 4.14
N PHE A 12 7.82 4.44 3.00
CA PHE A 12 8.02 5.86 2.72
C PHE A 12 6.75 6.55 2.20
N ILE A 13 6.61 7.82 2.57
CA ILE A 13 5.68 8.75 1.92
C ILE A 13 6.49 9.61 0.95
N LEU A 14 6.01 9.74 -0.29
CA LEU A 14 6.63 10.55 -1.32
C LEU A 14 5.73 11.75 -1.62
N GLU A 15 6.28 12.96 -1.52
CA GLU A 15 5.59 14.20 -1.87
C GLU A 15 6.20 14.77 -3.16
N PRO A 16 5.45 14.76 -4.28
CA PRO A 16 5.91 15.34 -5.52
C PRO A 16 5.94 16.87 -5.45
N ARG A 17 6.81 17.49 -6.23
CA ARG A 17 6.78 18.95 -6.42
C ARG A 17 5.67 19.31 -7.40
N ILE A 18 4.69 20.11 -6.94
CA ILE A 18 3.57 20.55 -7.74
C ILE A 18 3.86 21.94 -8.35
N PHE A 19 3.60 22.10 -9.63
CA PHE A 19 3.71 23.36 -10.36
C PHE A 19 2.31 23.82 -10.76
N ASN A 20 1.87 24.93 -10.19
CA ASN A 20 0.54 25.50 -10.44
C ASN A 20 0.64 26.71 -11.36
N ASP A 21 -0.31 26.84 -12.30
CA ASP A 21 -0.51 28.02 -13.14
C ASP A 21 -2.01 28.23 -13.46
N ALA A 22 -2.34 29.20 -14.33
CA ALA A 22 -3.72 29.51 -14.71
C ALA A 22 -4.47 28.35 -15.42
N ARG A 23 -3.77 27.33 -15.88
CA ARG A 23 -4.34 26.15 -16.56
C ARG A 23 -4.63 24.99 -15.60
N GLY A 24 -4.14 25.06 -14.34
CA GLY A 24 -4.21 24.00 -13.33
C GLY A 24 -2.84 23.67 -12.77
N TYR A 25 -2.51 22.40 -12.66
CA TYR A 25 -1.23 21.96 -12.12
C TYR A 25 -0.52 20.94 -13.02
N PHE A 26 0.78 20.87 -12.86
CA PHE A 26 1.64 19.82 -13.42
C PHE A 26 2.59 19.29 -12.35
N PHE A 27 2.84 18.00 -12.34
CA PHE A 27 3.92 17.40 -11.58
C PHE A 27 4.42 16.12 -12.26
N GLU A 28 5.69 15.79 -12.01
CA GLU A 28 6.24 14.49 -12.36
C GLU A 28 5.77 13.47 -11.33
N SER A 29 4.86 12.59 -11.73
CA SER A 29 4.27 11.60 -10.82
C SER A 29 5.19 10.42 -10.55
N PHE A 30 6.21 10.18 -11.38
CA PHE A 30 7.22 9.15 -11.19
C PHE A 30 8.48 9.45 -12.00
N SER A 31 9.63 9.30 -11.36
CA SER A 31 10.95 9.32 -11.99
C SER A 31 11.75 8.12 -11.47
N GLY A 32 12.06 7.17 -12.35
CA GLY A 32 12.82 5.97 -11.98
C GLY A 32 14.19 6.32 -11.38
N ARG A 33 14.88 7.31 -11.97
CA ARG A 33 16.17 7.80 -11.46
C ARG A 33 16.04 8.34 -10.03
N GLU A 34 15.10 9.25 -9.81
CA GLU A 34 14.93 9.90 -8.51
C GLU A 34 14.46 8.90 -7.45
N PHE A 35 13.64 7.91 -7.84
CA PHE A 35 13.19 6.84 -6.97
C PHE A 35 14.36 5.93 -6.56
N GLU A 36 15.19 5.51 -7.51
CA GLU A 36 16.38 4.68 -7.23
C GLU A 36 17.37 5.39 -6.31
N GLU A 37 17.59 6.70 -6.51
CA GLU A 37 18.51 7.50 -5.70
C GLU A 37 18.01 7.72 -4.26
N LYS A 38 16.69 7.88 -4.05
CA LYS A 38 16.12 8.35 -2.78
C LYS A 38 15.36 7.29 -1.97
N VAL A 39 14.89 6.22 -2.62
CA VAL A 39 14.05 5.20 -1.99
C VAL A 39 14.72 3.84 -2.02
N CYS A 40 14.72 3.17 -3.15
CA CYS A 40 15.40 1.88 -3.34
C CYS A 40 15.57 1.55 -4.82
N ARG A 41 16.50 0.64 -5.08
CA ARG A 41 16.72 0.11 -6.43
C ARG A 41 15.68 -0.94 -6.76
N THR A 42 14.71 -0.59 -7.58
CA THR A 42 13.70 -1.52 -8.13
C THR A 42 13.18 -1.03 -9.47
N THR A 43 12.59 -1.94 -10.26
CA THR A 43 12.00 -1.60 -11.55
C THR A 43 10.51 -1.92 -11.52
N PHE A 44 9.66 -0.90 -11.65
CA PHE A 44 8.23 -1.11 -11.79
C PHE A 44 7.88 -1.59 -13.20
N VAL A 45 7.12 -2.67 -13.28
CA VAL A 45 6.80 -3.39 -14.52
C VAL A 45 5.31 -3.48 -14.83
N GLN A 46 4.44 -3.08 -13.87
CA GLN A 46 3.00 -3.15 -14.01
C GLN A 46 2.34 -1.94 -13.34
N ASP A 47 1.41 -1.30 -14.04
CA ASP A 47 0.51 -0.28 -13.50
C ASP A 47 -0.90 -0.84 -13.39
N ASN A 48 -1.57 -0.53 -12.29
CA ASN A 48 -2.96 -0.89 -12.04
C ASN A 48 -3.77 0.33 -11.66
N GLU A 49 -5.04 0.33 -12.04
CA GLU A 49 -6.02 1.33 -11.66
C GLU A 49 -7.28 0.66 -11.14
N SER A 50 -7.88 1.22 -10.10
CA SER A 50 -9.17 0.77 -9.59
C SER A 50 -10.07 1.95 -9.26
N PHE A 51 -11.36 1.76 -9.50
CA PHE A 51 -12.44 2.64 -9.04
C PHE A 51 -13.18 1.96 -7.89
N SER A 52 -13.52 2.73 -6.86
CA SER A 52 -14.26 2.22 -5.70
C SER A 52 -15.10 3.34 -5.09
N THR A 53 -16.16 2.97 -4.37
CA THR A 53 -17.05 3.88 -3.66
C THR A 53 -16.80 3.86 -2.16
N TYR A 54 -17.40 4.81 -1.43
CA TYR A 54 -17.30 4.91 0.03
C TYR A 54 -17.53 3.57 0.73
N GLY A 55 -16.70 3.27 1.71
CA GLY A 55 -16.80 2.07 2.51
C GLY A 55 -16.09 0.83 1.90
N VAL A 56 -15.71 0.85 0.62
CA VAL A 56 -14.92 -0.25 0.06
C VAL A 56 -13.58 -0.32 0.77
N LEU A 57 -13.26 -1.51 1.27
CA LEU A 57 -11.96 -1.86 1.83
C LEU A 57 -11.37 -3.02 1.02
N ARG A 58 -10.14 -2.85 0.54
CA ARG A 58 -9.38 -3.87 -0.18
C ARG A 58 -8.12 -4.20 0.62
N GLY A 59 -7.95 -5.43 1.02
CA GLY A 59 -6.77 -5.84 1.78
C GLY A 59 -7.03 -6.86 2.88
N LEU A 60 -6.04 -7.19 3.60
CA LEU A 60 -4.61 -6.83 3.43
C LEU A 60 -3.94 -7.85 2.51
N HIS A 61 -3.39 -7.42 1.39
CA HIS A 61 -2.90 -8.30 0.34
C HIS A 61 -1.38 -8.25 0.17
N PHE A 62 -0.81 -9.35 -0.31
CA PHE A 62 0.59 -9.48 -0.74
C PHE A 62 0.73 -10.62 -1.75
N GLN A 63 1.90 -10.71 -2.39
CA GLN A 63 2.31 -11.90 -3.15
C GLN A 63 3.49 -12.57 -2.45
N LYS A 64 3.43 -13.90 -2.34
CA LYS A 64 4.46 -14.73 -1.73
C LYS A 64 5.69 -14.86 -2.62
N PRO A 65 6.86 -15.17 -2.05
CA PRO A 65 8.03 -15.55 -2.85
C PRO A 65 7.70 -16.71 -3.83
N PRO A 66 8.32 -16.74 -5.02
CA PRO A 66 9.29 -15.79 -5.55
C PRO A 66 8.67 -14.56 -6.23
N PHE A 67 7.35 -14.39 -6.22
CA PHE A 67 6.61 -13.35 -6.93
C PHE A 67 6.27 -12.12 -6.06
N THR A 68 7.08 -11.86 -5.04
CA THR A 68 6.88 -10.72 -4.13
C THR A 68 6.81 -9.40 -4.87
N GLN A 69 5.96 -8.50 -4.41
CA GLN A 69 5.78 -7.18 -5.01
C GLN A 69 6.04 -6.07 -3.98
N SER A 70 6.78 -5.05 -4.37
CA SER A 70 6.63 -3.73 -3.79
C SER A 70 5.62 -2.91 -4.60
N LYS A 71 5.01 -1.93 -3.95
CA LYS A 71 3.98 -1.09 -4.56
C LYS A 71 4.27 0.38 -4.31
N LEU A 72 4.06 1.21 -5.33
CA LEU A 72 4.01 2.65 -5.19
C LEU A 72 2.59 3.11 -5.55
N VAL A 73 1.84 3.54 -4.55
CA VAL A 73 0.41 3.82 -4.67
C VAL A 73 0.10 5.31 -4.56
N ARG A 74 -0.97 5.75 -5.22
CA ARG A 74 -1.50 7.11 -5.12
C ARG A 74 -2.99 7.17 -5.41
N VAL A 75 -3.63 8.26 -4.97
CA VAL A 75 -5.01 8.61 -5.32
C VAL A 75 -4.99 9.66 -6.42
N ILE A 76 -5.77 9.44 -7.48
CA ILE A 76 -6.00 10.41 -8.57
C ILE A 76 -7.17 11.34 -8.22
N LYS A 77 -8.25 10.78 -7.68
CA LYS A 77 -9.47 11.48 -7.26
C LYS A 77 -10.01 10.82 -5.99
N GLY A 78 -10.48 11.63 -5.05
CA GLY A 78 -11.05 11.15 -3.79
C GLY A 78 -10.02 10.97 -2.69
N ALA A 79 -10.32 10.14 -1.70
CA ALA A 79 -9.50 9.93 -0.51
C ALA A 79 -9.56 8.49 -0.01
N VAL A 80 -8.43 7.97 0.45
CA VAL A 80 -8.31 6.67 1.13
C VAL A 80 -7.47 6.79 2.38
N LEU A 81 -7.70 5.89 3.34
CA LEU A 81 -6.69 5.50 4.31
C LEU A 81 -5.94 4.31 3.73
N ASP A 82 -4.66 4.48 3.45
CA ASP A 82 -3.78 3.42 2.93
C ASP A 82 -2.91 2.85 4.05
N VAL A 83 -2.79 1.53 4.13
CA VAL A 83 -2.16 0.84 5.26
C VAL A 83 -1.16 -0.20 4.77
N ALA A 84 0.05 -0.16 5.35
CA ALA A 84 1.10 -1.16 5.17
C ALA A 84 1.41 -1.83 6.51
N VAL A 85 1.33 -3.16 6.57
CA VAL A 85 1.61 -3.98 7.76
C VAL A 85 2.88 -4.79 7.53
N ASP A 86 3.83 -4.72 8.45
CA ASP A 86 5.04 -5.55 8.41
C ASP A 86 4.69 -7.01 8.77
N ILE A 87 4.89 -7.91 7.81
CA ILE A 87 4.64 -9.35 7.98
C ILE A 87 5.91 -10.19 7.87
N ARG A 88 7.10 -9.57 7.98
CA ARG A 88 8.39 -10.25 7.94
C ARG A 88 8.71 -10.85 9.30
N LYS A 89 8.86 -12.17 9.36
CA LYS A 89 9.33 -12.90 10.55
C LYS A 89 10.64 -12.29 11.04
N ASP A 90 10.81 -12.24 12.34
CA ASP A 90 11.99 -11.71 13.05
C ASP A 90 12.25 -10.20 12.83
N SER A 91 11.31 -9.48 12.21
CA SER A 91 11.36 -8.03 12.14
C SER A 91 11.05 -7.39 13.50
N PRO A 92 11.78 -6.35 13.91
CA PRO A 92 11.47 -5.59 15.13
C PRO A 92 10.10 -4.89 15.08
N THR A 93 9.54 -4.76 13.88
CA THR A 93 8.23 -4.15 13.64
C THR A 93 7.19 -5.16 13.12
N PHE A 94 7.43 -6.47 13.28
CA PHE A 94 6.46 -7.49 12.91
C PHE A 94 5.08 -7.22 13.53
N GLY A 95 4.02 -7.22 12.70
CA GLY A 95 2.66 -6.91 13.11
C GLY A 95 2.38 -5.42 13.36
N LYS A 96 3.36 -4.53 13.22
CA LYS A 96 3.13 -3.08 13.25
C LYS A 96 2.73 -2.58 11.87
N HIS A 97 2.00 -1.46 11.85
CA HIS A 97 1.53 -0.86 10.61
C HIS A 97 1.82 0.63 10.53
N VAL A 98 1.83 1.12 9.30
CA VAL A 98 1.79 2.55 8.97
C VAL A 98 0.49 2.80 8.22
N ALA A 99 -0.26 3.82 8.63
CA ALA A 99 -1.49 4.26 7.98
C ALA A 99 -1.33 5.70 7.50
N VAL A 100 -1.64 5.96 6.24
CA VAL A 100 -1.46 7.28 5.59
C VAL A 100 -2.73 7.64 4.82
N GLU A 101 -3.19 8.87 5.00
CA GLU A 101 -4.27 9.41 4.16
C GLU A 101 -3.70 9.90 2.83
N LEU A 102 -4.16 9.30 1.74
CA LEU A 102 -3.85 9.68 0.37
C LEU A 102 -5.08 10.30 -0.28
N THR A 103 -4.91 11.47 -0.90
CA THR A 103 -6.01 12.15 -1.60
C THR A 103 -5.56 12.68 -2.96
N GLY A 104 -6.55 12.96 -3.83
CA GLY A 104 -6.29 13.64 -5.10
C GLY A 104 -5.71 15.05 -4.92
N GLU A 105 -5.94 15.68 -3.75
CA GLU A 105 -5.48 17.05 -3.45
C GLU A 105 -4.08 17.08 -2.85
N ASN A 106 -3.72 16.10 -1.98
CA ASN A 106 -2.40 16.09 -1.35
C ASN A 106 -1.33 15.50 -2.26
N HIS A 107 -1.72 14.79 -3.33
CA HIS A 107 -0.85 14.15 -4.31
C HIS A 107 0.23 13.23 -3.72
N ARG A 108 0.10 12.87 -2.44
CA ARG A 108 1.02 11.97 -1.77
C ARG A 108 1.02 10.61 -2.45
N GLN A 109 2.19 9.99 -2.46
CA GLN A 109 2.35 8.60 -2.84
C GLN A 109 2.90 7.83 -1.66
N PHE A 110 2.54 6.56 -1.58
CA PHE A 110 2.98 5.70 -0.50
C PHE A 110 3.73 4.50 -1.06
N PHE A 111 4.94 4.28 -0.58
CA PHE A 111 5.74 3.13 -0.98
C PHE A 111 5.66 2.05 0.07
N ILE A 112 5.17 0.90 -0.36
CA ILE A 112 5.04 -0.33 0.41
C ILE A 112 6.08 -1.33 -0.11
N PRO A 113 7.13 -1.66 0.68
CA PRO A 113 8.16 -2.59 0.24
C PRO A 113 7.67 -4.04 0.21
N ARG A 114 8.47 -4.93 -0.37
CA ARG A 114 8.25 -6.38 -0.32
C ARG A 114 8.27 -6.84 1.14
N GLY A 115 7.48 -7.86 1.48
CA GLY A 115 7.37 -8.36 2.85
C GLY A 115 6.37 -7.60 3.72
N PHE A 116 5.50 -6.79 3.08
CA PHE A 116 4.41 -6.09 3.74
C PHE A 116 3.06 -6.52 3.17
N ALA A 117 2.05 -6.61 4.02
CA ALA A 117 0.66 -6.70 3.60
C ALA A 117 0.10 -5.27 3.41
N HIS A 118 -0.67 -5.08 2.35
CA HIS A 118 -1.16 -3.78 1.92
C HIS A 118 -2.67 -3.78 1.76
N GLY A 119 -3.32 -2.71 2.18
CA GLY A 119 -4.74 -2.48 1.96
C GLY A 119 -5.11 -1.02 2.08
N PHE A 120 -6.31 -0.68 1.62
CA PHE A 120 -6.84 0.67 1.78
C PHE A 120 -8.35 0.67 2.04
N ALA A 121 -8.82 1.70 2.71
CA ALA A 121 -10.23 1.98 2.96
C ALA A 121 -10.63 3.28 2.27
N VAL A 122 -11.74 3.28 1.54
CA VAL A 122 -12.26 4.46 0.83
C VAL A 122 -13.02 5.38 1.78
N LEU A 123 -12.55 6.63 1.93
CA LEU A 123 -13.09 7.63 2.82
C LEU A 123 -13.96 8.69 2.13
N SER A 124 -13.87 8.82 0.80
CA SER A 124 -14.69 9.73 -0.02
C SER A 124 -15.81 8.97 -0.73
N ASP A 125 -16.77 9.69 -1.32
CA ASP A 125 -17.88 9.09 -2.08
C ASP A 125 -17.36 8.16 -3.19
N GLU A 126 -16.30 8.59 -3.87
CA GLU A 126 -15.63 7.84 -4.95
C GLU A 126 -14.12 7.99 -4.82
N VAL A 127 -13.39 6.98 -5.26
CA VAL A 127 -11.93 7.04 -5.41
C VAL A 127 -11.48 6.43 -6.74
N LEU A 128 -10.55 7.11 -7.40
CA LEU A 128 -9.73 6.57 -8.47
C LEU A 128 -8.32 6.37 -7.92
N PHE A 129 -7.93 5.12 -7.78
CA PHE A 129 -6.70 4.68 -7.13
C PHE A 129 -5.78 4.01 -8.13
N GLN A 130 -4.52 4.43 -8.18
CA GLN A 130 -3.51 3.92 -9.09
C GLN A 130 -2.27 3.44 -8.32
N TYR A 131 -1.66 2.35 -8.79
CA TYR A 131 -0.41 1.87 -8.21
C TYR A 131 0.48 1.13 -9.19
N LYS A 132 1.78 1.26 -8.98
CA LYS A 132 2.84 0.54 -9.68
C LYS A 132 3.26 -0.68 -8.88
N CYS A 133 3.58 -1.77 -9.56
CA CYS A 133 4.17 -2.98 -8.98
C CYS A 133 5.51 -3.31 -9.64
N ASP A 134 6.47 -3.78 -8.86
CA ASP A 134 7.80 -4.19 -9.34
C ASP A 134 7.88 -5.68 -9.72
N HIS A 135 6.76 -6.37 -9.70
CA HIS A 135 6.62 -7.72 -10.24
C HIS A 135 5.22 -7.87 -10.87
N TYR A 136 5.09 -8.79 -11.83
CA TYR A 136 3.81 -9.11 -12.45
C TYR A 136 2.85 -9.81 -11.48
N TYR A 137 1.55 -9.65 -11.76
CA TYR A 137 0.52 -10.35 -11.01
C TYR A 137 0.66 -11.87 -11.16
N ALA A 138 0.70 -12.56 -10.03
CA ALA A 138 0.82 -14.02 -9.94
C ALA A 138 -0.27 -14.58 -9.00
N PRO A 139 -1.45 -14.95 -9.54
CA PRO A 139 -2.60 -15.37 -8.73
C PRO A 139 -2.31 -16.56 -7.82
N GLN A 140 -1.41 -17.47 -8.24
CA GLN A 140 -0.98 -18.62 -7.44
C GLN A 140 -0.17 -18.24 -6.19
N SER A 141 0.34 -17.02 -6.14
CA SER A 141 1.16 -16.49 -5.04
C SER A 141 0.44 -15.46 -4.18
N GLU A 142 -0.84 -15.20 -4.46
CA GLU A 142 -1.61 -14.30 -3.62
C GLU A 142 -1.69 -14.80 -2.18
N GLY A 143 -1.61 -13.87 -1.25
CA GLY A 143 -1.86 -14.06 0.15
C GLY A 143 -2.56 -12.85 0.76
N GLY A 144 -3.11 -13.02 1.94
CA GLY A 144 -3.76 -11.94 2.65
C GLY A 144 -3.87 -12.21 4.14
N ILE A 145 -4.02 -11.12 4.88
CA ILE A 145 -4.27 -11.10 6.33
C ILE A 145 -5.62 -10.45 6.57
N ALA A 146 -6.33 -10.91 7.60
CA ALA A 146 -7.63 -10.36 7.97
C ALA A 146 -7.52 -8.86 8.27
N TRP A 147 -8.35 -8.07 7.62
CA TRP A 147 -8.40 -6.61 7.75
C TRP A 147 -8.80 -6.16 9.16
N ASP A 148 -9.61 -6.96 9.84
CA ASP A 148 -10.18 -6.74 11.18
C ASP A 148 -9.42 -7.50 12.29
N ASP A 149 -8.18 -7.91 12.02
CA ASP A 149 -7.34 -8.58 13.02
C ASP A 149 -7.13 -7.65 14.23
N PRO A 150 -7.66 -8.00 15.42
CA PRO A 150 -7.56 -7.14 16.59
C PRO A 150 -6.12 -6.96 17.10
N ASP A 151 -5.22 -7.91 16.78
CA ASP A 151 -3.81 -7.83 17.18
C ASP A 151 -3.05 -6.78 16.33
N LEU A 152 -3.55 -6.44 15.13
CA LEU A 152 -3.03 -5.34 14.32
C LEU A 152 -3.53 -3.97 14.77
N GLY A 153 -4.75 -3.88 15.34
CA GLY A 153 -5.32 -2.67 15.89
C GLY A 153 -5.46 -1.52 14.87
N ILE A 154 -5.77 -1.83 13.61
CA ILE A 154 -5.89 -0.82 12.55
C ILE A 154 -7.21 -0.07 12.71
N ASP A 155 -7.14 1.25 12.90
CA ASP A 155 -8.30 2.12 12.79
C ASP A 155 -8.51 2.51 11.32
N TRP A 156 -9.43 1.84 10.64
CA TRP A 156 -9.77 2.10 9.24
C TRP A 156 -10.56 3.39 9.00
N ARG A 157 -10.95 4.10 10.07
CA ARG A 157 -11.78 5.31 10.02
C ARG A 157 -13.13 5.11 9.29
N LEU A 158 -13.61 3.88 9.23
CA LEU A 158 -14.91 3.52 8.68
C LEU A 158 -15.78 2.89 9.77
N PRO A 159 -17.08 3.25 9.84
CA PRO A 159 -18.04 2.49 10.65
C PRO A 159 -18.10 1.03 10.16
N ALA A 160 -18.08 0.07 11.09
CA ALA A 160 -18.02 -1.36 10.75
C ALA A 160 -19.17 -1.82 9.85
N ASP A 161 -20.36 -1.21 10.00
CA ASP A 161 -21.55 -1.49 9.18
C ASP A 161 -21.47 -0.90 7.76
N LYS A 162 -20.49 -0.07 7.47
CA LYS A 162 -20.26 0.55 6.16
C LYS A 162 -19.15 -0.13 5.35
N VAL A 163 -18.42 -1.05 5.96
CA VAL A 163 -17.31 -1.73 5.28
C VAL A 163 -17.83 -2.70 4.21
N ILE A 164 -17.34 -2.53 2.99
CA ILE A 164 -17.66 -3.36 1.82
C ILE A 164 -16.40 -4.13 1.42
N LEU A 165 -16.48 -5.45 1.49
CA LEU A 165 -15.37 -6.38 1.20
C LEU A 165 -15.69 -7.29 0.04
N SER A 166 -14.66 -7.74 -0.67
CA SER A 166 -14.77 -8.89 -1.56
C SER A 166 -14.98 -10.18 -0.76
N ASP A 167 -15.53 -11.22 -1.40
CA ASP A 167 -15.68 -12.53 -0.74
C ASP A 167 -14.33 -13.17 -0.40
N LYS A 168 -13.26 -12.81 -1.10
CA LYS A 168 -11.90 -13.23 -0.82
C LYS A 168 -11.40 -12.59 0.49
N ASP A 169 -11.57 -11.27 0.64
CA ASP A 169 -11.06 -10.51 1.80
C ASP A 169 -11.73 -10.90 3.12
N LYS A 170 -12.95 -11.41 3.07
CA LYS A 170 -13.68 -11.94 4.24
C LYS A 170 -13.08 -13.24 4.81
N LYS A 171 -12.20 -13.92 4.06
CA LYS A 171 -11.72 -15.27 4.38
C LYS A 171 -10.25 -15.33 4.82
N HIS A 172 -9.58 -14.19 4.87
CA HIS A 172 -8.18 -14.16 5.27
C HIS A 172 -7.99 -14.53 6.75
N LEU A 173 -6.87 -15.18 7.05
CA LEU A 173 -6.48 -15.54 8.39
C LEU A 173 -5.95 -14.32 9.15
N ARG A 174 -6.03 -14.35 10.48
CA ARG A 174 -5.30 -13.41 11.33
C ARG A 174 -3.80 -13.62 11.21
N LEU A 175 -3.03 -12.58 11.44
CA LEU A 175 -1.57 -12.64 11.31
C LEU A 175 -0.95 -13.75 12.18
N LYS A 176 -1.43 -13.94 13.40
CA LYS A 176 -0.96 -15.00 14.30
C LYS A 176 -1.21 -16.43 13.81
N ASP A 177 -2.23 -16.60 12.96
CA ASP A 177 -2.63 -17.91 12.41
C ASP A 177 -2.02 -18.12 11.00
N TYR A 178 -1.34 -17.12 10.47
CA TYR A 178 -0.67 -17.15 9.19
C TYR A 178 0.82 -17.43 9.35
N GLN A 179 1.31 -18.49 8.72
CA GLN A 179 2.76 -18.74 8.65
C GLN A 179 3.36 -17.89 7.54
N THR A 180 4.07 -16.82 7.91
CA THR A 180 4.65 -15.91 6.95
C THR A 180 5.79 -16.56 6.16
N ASP A 181 5.81 -16.25 4.85
CA ASP A 181 6.86 -16.68 3.91
C ASP A 181 8.01 -15.66 3.83
N PHE A 182 7.95 -14.58 4.61
CA PHE A 182 8.93 -13.50 4.61
C PHE A 182 9.81 -13.54 5.84
N ASP A 183 11.11 -13.39 5.65
CA ASP A 183 12.11 -13.31 6.71
C ASP A 183 12.83 -11.95 6.62
N PHE A 184 12.88 -11.23 7.75
CA PHE A 184 13.52 -9.92 7.83
C PHE A 184 15.02 -9.98 7.52
N ASN A 185 15.67 -11.12 7.81
CA ASN A 185 17.11 -11.31 7.62
C ASN A 185 17.48 -11.75 6.19
N GLN A 186 16.50 -11.93 5.31
CA GLN A 186 16.71 -12.27 3.91
C GLN A 186 16.45 -11.06 3.00
N SER A 187 17.30 -10.90 1.97
CA SER A 187 17.02 -9.90 0.93
C SER A 187 15.77 -10.29 0.16
N LEU A 188 14.87 -9.35 0.00
CA LEU A 188 13.64 -9.49 -0.77
C LEU A 188 13.74 -8.83 -2.17
N TYR A 189 14.91 -8.20 -2.49
CA TYR A 189 15.22 -7.53 -3.78
C TYR A 189 16.39 -8.18 -4.46
#